data_2e7ff65269fddc592abcd093b298a5aa
#
_entry.id   2e7ff65269fddc592abcd093b298a5aa
#
_cell.length_a   1.000
_cell.length_b   1.000
_cell.length_c   1.000
_cell.angle_alpha   90.00
_cell.angle_beta   90.00
_cell.angle_gamma   90.00
#
_symmetry.space_group_name_H-M   'P 1'
#
loop_
_entity.id
_entity.type
_entity.pdbx_description
1 polymer ?
#
loop_
_entity_poly.entity_id
_entity_poly.type
_entity_poly.pdbx_seq_one_letter_code
_entity_poly.pdbx_strand_id
1 'polypeptide(L)'
;MKELLAAYIKRVRELVDHVRDSEQATKHSLIGPLFTLLGYDMTDPRQVMPEFKCDFGKERSRLPIDRAFMRDGKPMFFVEAKAAGKKLTGYDEQLADYFAKAPEAKMGILTNGVTWRFFTDLSSANIMDKEPFVKWDVLNDEHPPIEFLTVLQRESYNASLLATYAQRTRQQNLLVAELTRLLEPSAEFT
;
A
#
# COMPACT_ATOMS: atom_id res chain seq x y z
N MET A 1 0.48 19.41 -1.10
CA MET A 1 0.40 18.02 -1.54
C MET A 1 0.77 17.85 -3.02
N LYS A 2 0.08 18.48 -3.98
CA LYS A 2 0.32 18.27 -5.43
C LYS A 2 1.78 18.51 -5.85
N GLU A 3 2.38 19.61 -5.46
CA GLU A 3 3.78 19.96 -5.79
C GLU A 3 4.78 18.95 -5.19
N LEU A 4 4.58 18.59 -3.92
CA LEU A 4 5.43 17.61 -3.24
C LEU A 4 5.33 16.23 -3.90
N LEU A 5 4.13 15.83 -4.31
CA LEU A 5 3.92 14.57 -5.00
C LEU A 5 4.55 14.58 -6.40
N ALA A 6 4.47 15.69 -7.14
CA ALA A 6 5.15 15.84 -8.42
C ALA A 6 6.68 15.71 -8.27
N ALA A 7 7.26 16.32 -7.23
CA ALA A 7 8.68 16.17 -6.92
C ALA A 7 9.05 14.72 -6.57
N TYR A 8 8.18 14.03 -5.81
CA TYR A 8 8.36 12.60 -5.51
C TYR A 8 8.32 11.74 -6.79
N ILE A 9 7.33 11.94 -7.67
CA ILE A 9 7.22 11.19 -8.95
C ILE A 9 8.47 11.41 -9.81
N LYS A 10 8.94 12.66 -9.91
CA LYS A 10 10.19 12.99 -10.63
C LYS A 10 11.37 12.22 -10.01
N ARG A 11 11.51 12.21 -8.69
CA ARG A 11 12.56 11.46 -7.99
C ARG A 11 12.50 9.97 -8.31
N VAL A 12 11.31 9.36 -8.32
CA VAL A 12 11.16 7.92 -8.67
C VAL A 12 11.68 7.66 -10.08
N ARG A 13 11.30 8.50 -11.06
CA ARG A 13 11.77 8.39 -12.46
C ARG A 13 13.29 8.45 -12.58
N GLU A 14 13.92 9.33 -11.81
CA GLU A 14 15.38 9.53 -11.85
C GLU A 14 16.16 8.39 -11.19
N LEU A 15 15.58 7.75 -10.16
CA LEU A 15 16.32 6.80 -9.31
C LEU A 15 15.96 5.33 -9.54
N VAL A 16 14.85 5.02 -10.19
CA VAL A 16 14.32 3.64 -10.28
C VAL A 16 15.35 2.66 -10.87
N ASP A 17 16.05 3.04 -11.91
CA ASP A 17 17.04 2.15 -12.56
C ASP A 17 18.28 1.93 -11.69
N HIS A 18 18.64 2.90 -10.83
CA HIS A 18 19.79 2.80 -9.92
C HIS A 18 19.52 1.86 -8.73
N VAL A 19 18.26 1.61 -8.39
CA VAL A 19 17.88 0.80 -7.22
C VAL A 19 17.15 -0.49 -7.59
N ARG A 20 17.05 -0.78 -8.88
CA ARG A 20 16.23 -1.83 -9.49
C ARG A 20 16.37 -3.20 -8.83
N ASP A 21 17.59 -3.59 -8.48
CA ASP A 21 17.93 -4.93 -8.02
C ASP A 21 18.12 -5.01 -6.48
N SER A 22 18.06 -3.88 -5.80
CA SER A 22 18.25 -3.81 -4.35
C SER A 22 16.98 -3.40 -3.62
N GLU A 23 16.44 -4.31 -2.81
CA GLU A 23 15.28 -4.04 -1.96
C GLU A 23 15.60 -2.96 -0.92
N GLN A 24 16.77 -3.01 -0.30
CA GLN A 24 17.17 -1.99 0.69
C GLN A 24 17.32 -0.60 0.06
N ALA A 25 17.94 -0.52 -1.13
CA ALA A 25 18.02 0.74 -1.86
C ALA A 25 16.63 1.25 -2.27
N THR A 26 15.73 0.35 -2.71
CA THR A 26 14.33 0.68 -3.02
C THR A 26 13.61 1.24 -1.79
N LYS A 27 13.72 0.56 -0.63
CA LYS A 27 13.12 1.01 0.64
C LYS A 27 13.61 2.40 1.04
N HIS A 28 14.90 2.66 0.87
CA HIS A 28 15.52 3.94 1.26
C HIS A 28 15.20 5.06 0.26
N SER A 29 15.35 4.80 -1.04
CA SER A 29 15.36 5.85 -2.06
C SER A 29 14.00 6.15 -2.68
N LEU A 30 13.08 5.17 -2.70
CA LEU A 30 11.75 5.30 -3.32
C LEU A 30 10.62 5.23 -2.29
N ILE A 31 10.62 4.22 -1.41
CA ILE A 31 9.50 3.98 -0.50
C ILE A 31 9.52 4.96 0.67
N GLY A 32 10.64 5.08 1.39
CA GLY A 32 10.78 5.99 2.53
C GLY A 32 10.40 7.44 2.23
N PRO A 33 10.87 8.03 1.11
CA PRO A 33 10.53 9.39 0.75
C PRO A 33 9.03 9.68 0.58
N LEU A 34 8.22 8.71 0.11
CA LEU A 34 6.77 8.89 0.08
C LEU A 34 6.20 9.05 1.49
N PHE A 35 6.59 8.19 2.42
CA PHE A 35 6.09 8.27 3.79
C PHE A 35 6.60 9.50 4.53
N THR A 36 7.83 9.95 4.25
CA THR A 36 8.33 11.24 4.76
C THR A 36 7.48 12.40 4.25
N LEU A 37 7.10 12.40 2.96
CA LEU A 37 6.19 13.38 2.37
C LEU A 37 4.81 13.35 3.05
N LEU A 38 4.36 12.16 3.47
CA LEU A 38 3.10 11.96 4.18
C LEU A 38 3.19 12.31 5.69
N GLY A 39 4.35 12.81 6.16
CA GLY A 39 4.54 13.29 7.53
C GLY A 39 5.01 12.26 8.54
N TYR A 40 5.44 11.07 8.09
CA TYR A 40 6.02 10.06 8.98
C TYR A 40 7.52 10.28 9.16
N ASP A 41 7.98 10.23 10.41
CA ASP A 41 9.42 10.18 10.71
C ASP A 41 9.91 8.73 10.57
N MET A 42 10.60 8.46 9.45
CA MET A 42 11.11 7.14 9.11
C MET A 42 12.25 6.67 10.02
N THR A 43 12.77 7.56 10.88
CA THR A 43 13.87 7.27 11.82
C THR A 43 13.37 7.06 13.25
N ASP A 44 12.12 7.43 13.55
CA ASP A 44 11.52 7.23 14.87
C ASP A 44 10.78 5.88 14.95
N PRO A 45 11.30 4.88 15.69
CA PRO A 45 10.68 3.56 15.79
C PRO A 45 9.29 3.58 16.47
N ARG A 46 8.95 4.66 17.18
CA ARG A 46 7.59 4.84 17.72
C ARG A 46 6.57 5.17 16.64
N GLN A 47 7.02 5.63 15.48
CA GLN A 47 6.19 5.93 14.31
C GLN A 47 6.31 4.86 13.22
N VAL A 48 7.54 4.38 12.96
CA VAL A 48 7.81 3.41 11.90
C VAL A 48 8.79 2.35 12.42
N MET A 49 8.27 1.21 12.80
CA MET A 49 9.06 0.07 13.29
C MET A 49 9.52 -0.78 12.11
N PRO A 50 10.84 -0.84 11.84
CA PRO A 50 11.37 -1.74 10.81
C PRO A 50 11.36 -3.19 11.29
N GLU A 51 11.30 -4.15 10.37
CA GLU A 51 11.37 -5.59 10.64
C GLU A 51 10.46 -6.03 11.79
N PHE A 52 9.21 -5.54 11.73
CA PHE A 52 8.24 -5.77 12.80
C PHE A 52 7.81 -7.23 12.84
N LYS A 53 7.70 -7.78 14.07
CA LYS A 53 7.26 -9.14 14.35
C LYS A 53 6.00 -9.12 15.19
N CYS A 54 4.94 -9.79 14.72
CA CYS A 54 3.80 -10.15 15.56
C CYS A 54 4.11 -11.41 16.38
N ASP A 55 3.37 -11.63 17.45
CA ASP A 55 3.39 -12.90 18.16
C ASP A 55 2.51 -13.92 17.40
N PHE A 56 3.13 -14.83 16.69
CA PHE A 56 2.48 -15.94 15.99
C PHE A 56 2.37 -17.20 16.87
N GLY A 57 2.63 -17.11 18.19
CA GLY A 57 2.63 -18.24 19.11
C GLY A 57 3.69 -19.27 18.75
N LYS A 58 3.29 -20.54 18.53
CA LYS A 58 4.22 -21.63 18.20
C LYS A 58 4.78 -21.57 16.78
N GLU A 59 4.18 -20.81 15.88
CA GLU A 59 4.65 -20.60 14.51
C GLU A 59 5.74 -19.51 14.46
N ARG A 60 6.88 -19.77 15.09
CA ARG A 60 7.99 -18.78 15.24
C ARG A 60 8.79 -18.49 13.97
N SER A 61 8.50 -19.13 12.84
CA SER A 61 9.37 -19.09 11.65
C SER A 61 8.97 -18.07 10.58
N ARG A 62 8.00 -17.20 10.83
CA ARG A 62 7.62 -16.20 9.83
C ARG A 62 8.61 -15.04 9.79
N LEU A 63 8.96 -14.64 8.57
CA LEU A 63 9.81 -13.49 8.33
C LEU A 63 9.11 -12.21 8.85
N PRO A 64 9.87 -11.26 9.43
CA PRO A 64 9.30 -10.00 9.85
C PRO A 64 8.72 -9.23 8.67
N ILE A 65 7.64 -8.48 8.91
CA ILE A 65 7.13 -7.51 7.93
C ILE A 65 8.11 -6.33 7.85
N ASP A 66 8.34 -5.81 6.66
CA ASP A 66 9.36 -4.79 6.43
C ASP A 66 9.19 -3.55 7.29
N ARG A 67 7.95 -3.06 7.43
CA ARG A 67 7.64 -1.91 8.29
C ARG A 67 6.24 -2.01 8.86
N ALA A 68 6.10 -1.68 10.15
CA ALA A 68 4.82 -1.38 10.79
C ALA A 68 4.77 0.12 11.10
N PHE A 69 3.71 0.78 10.68
CA PHE A 69 3.44 2.17 11.02
C PHE A 69 2.61 2.21 12.29
N MET A 70 3.14 2.91 13.29
CA MET A 70 2.69 2.81 14.68
C MET A 70 2.01 4.09 15.15
N ARG A 71 1.01 3.93 16.03
CA ARG A 71 0.43 5.01 16.83
C ARG A 71 0.10 4.45 18.21
N ASP A 72 0.52 5.15 19.26
CA ASP A 72 0.26 4.77 20.66
C ASP A 72 0.66 3.31 20.97
N GLY A 73 1.81 2.87 20.42
CA GLY A 73 2.35 1.53 20.61
C GLY A 73 1.64 0.41 19.82
N LYS A 74 0.67 0.75 18.96
CA LYS A 74 -0.11 -0.20 18.15
C LYS A 74 0.13 0.00 16.67
N PRO A 75 0.15 -1.06 15.85
CA PRO A 75 0.27 -0.93 14.41
C PRO A 75 -1.01 -0.36 13.80
N MET A 76 -0.88 0.68 12.97
CA MET A 76 -1.96 1.24 12.16
C MET A 76 -2.09 0.52 10.82
N PHE A 77 -0.95 0.24 10.21
CA PHE A 77 -0.84 -0.46 8.94
C PHE A 77 0.57 -1.04 8.73
N PHE A 78 0.65 -1.98 7.79
CA PHE A 78 1.88 -2.67 7.42
C PHE A 78 2.32 -2.33 6.00
N VAL A 79 3.63 -2.38 5.78
CA VAL A 79 4.23 -2.27 4.45
C VAL A 79 5.16 -3.46 4.23
N GLU A 80 4.91 -4.17 3.14
CA GLU A 80 5.80 -5.18 2.57
C GLU A 80 6.40 -4.60 1.29
N ALA A 81 7.71 -4.62 1.21
CA ALA A 81 8.48 -4.02 0.13
C ALA A 81 9.19 -5.08 -0.70
N LYS A 82 9.39 -4.78 -1.97
CA LYS A 82 10.24 -5.57 -2.88
C LYS A 82 11.16 -4.64 -3.66
N ALA A 83 12.23 -5.19 -4.22
CA ALA A 83 13.12 -4.43 -5.11
C ALA A 83 12.34 -3.87 -6.30
N ALA A 84 12.70 -2.68 -6.78
CA ALA A 84 11.97 -1.93 -7.81
C ALA A 84 11.78 -2.72 -9.12
N GLY A 85 12.69 -3.60 -9.47
CA GLY A 85 12.58 -4.47 -10.65
C GLY A 85 11.70 -5.71 -10.48
N LYS A 86 11.16 -5.97 -9.28
CA LYS A 86 10.35 -7.16 -9.03
C LYS A 86 8.87 -6.90 -9.32
N LYS A 87 8.21 -7.88 -9.94
CA LYS A 87 6.74 -7.93 -10.01
C LYS A 87 6.18 -8.26 -8.62
N LEU A 88 5.04 -7.69 -8.27
CA LEU A 88 4.43 -7.87 -6.94
C LEU A 88 3.48 -9.07 -6.85
N THR A 89 3.42 -9.92 -7.85
CA THR A 89 2.54 -11.09 -7.87
C THR A 89 3.04 -12.16 -6.89
N GLY A 90 2.17 -12.64 -6.01
CA GLY A 90 2.45 -13.72 -5.05
C GLY A 90 3.18 -13.30 -3.77
N TYR A 91 3.28 -11.99 -3.49
CA TYR A 91 3.91 -11.48 -2.26
C TYR A 91 2.91 -10.98 -1.21
N ASP A 92 1.63 -11.13 -1.45
CA ASP A 92 0.54 -10.66 -0.58
C ASP A 92 0.26 -11.58 0.61
N GLU A 93 0.66 -12.87 0.55
CA GLU A 93 0.40 -13.86 1.61
C GLU A 93 1.02 -13.46 2.96
N GLN A 94 2.30 -13.05 2.96
CA GLN A 94 2.97 -12.61 4.19
C GLN A 94 2.26 -11.41 4.80
N LEU A 95 1.86 -10.44 3.97
CA LEU A 95 1.15 -9.24 4.41
C LEU A 95 -0.23 -9.61 4.99
N ALA A 96 -0.96 -10.53 4.37
CA ALA A 96 -2.25 -11.02 4.84
C ALA A 96 -2.15 -11.72 6.20
N ASP A 97 -1.09 -12.50 6.42
CA ASP A 97 -0.83 -13.16 7.70
C ASP A 97 -0.62 -12.17 8.85
N TYR A 98 0.18 -11.13 8.62
CA TYR A 98 0.40 -10.05 9.60
C TYR A 98 -0.89 -9.28 9.87
N PHE A 99 -1.64 -8.98 8.82
CA PHE A 99 -2.92 -8.30 8.92
C PHE A 99 -3.92 -9.08 9.81
N ALA A 100 -4.01 -10.40 9.64
CA ALA A 100 -4.88 -11.25 10.44
C ALA A 100 -4.48 -11.36 11.92
N LYS A 101 -3.18 -11.14 12.25
CA LYS A 101 -2.66 -11.25 13.62
C LYS A 101 -2.63 -9.93 14.39
N ALA A 102 -2.81 -8.81 13.72
CA ALA A 102 -2.83 -7.49 14.35
C ALA A 102 -4.14 -6.76 14.00
N PRO A 103 -5.24 -7.02 14.71
CA PRO A 103 -6.56 -6.48 14.40
C PRO A 103 -6.64 -4.95 14.47
N GLU A 104 -5.68 -4.30 15.10
CA GLU A 104 -5.54 -2.84 15.11
C GLU A 104 -5.07 -2.29 13.76
N ALA A 105 -4.29 -3.05 13.00
CA ALA A 105 -3.87 -2.66 11.66
C ALA A 105 -5.05 -2.76 10.68
N LYS A 106 -5.37 -1.66 10.01
CA LYS A 106 -6.53 -1.57 9.11
C LYS A 106 -6.15 -1.41 7.65
N MET A 107 -4.87 -1.47 7.34
CA MET A 107 -4.39 -1.44 5.97
C MET A 107 -3.09 -2.22 5.83
N GLY A 108 -2.97 -2.93 4.70
CA GLY A 108 -1.74 -3.53 4.22
C GLY A 108 -1.29 -2.86 2.92
N ILE A 109 0.00 -2.63 2.78
CA ILE A 109 0.60 -2.03 1.59
C ILE A 109 1.67 -2.97 1.05
N LEU A 110 1.52 -3.37 -0.22
CA LEU A 110 2.54 -4.11 -0.96
C LEU A 110 3.11 -3.20 -2.04
N THR A 111 4.43 -3.01 -2.06
CA THR A 111 5.05 -2.09 -3.00
C THR A 111 6.47 -2.47 -3.41
N ASN A 112 6.88 -2.05 -4.61
CA ASN A 112 8.26 -2.02 -5.05
C ASN A 112 8.76 -0.58 -5.30
N GLY A 113 8.08 0.42 -4.73
CA GLY A 113 8.40 1.83 -4.91
C GLY A 113 7.92 2.45 -6.23
N VAL A 114 7.57 1.63 -7.22
CA VAL A 114 6.94 2.03 -8.49
C VAL A 114 5.46 1.68 -8.48
N THR A 115 5.16 0.42 -8.25
CA THR A 115 3.78 -0.06 -8.11
C THR A 115 3.42 -0.13 -6.63
N TRP A 116 2.26 0.41 -6.29
CA TRP A 116 1.69 0.41 -4.96
C TRP A 116 0.33 -0.28 -4.98
N ARG A 117 0.10 -1.18 -4.04
CA ARG A 117 -1.16 -1.89 -3.83
C ARG A 117 -1.59 -1.70 -2.39
N PHE A 118 -2.80 -1.17 -2.18
CA PHE A 118 -3.33 -0.88 -0.85
C PHE A 118 -4.54 -1.78 -0.58
N PHE A 119 -4.45 -2.52 0.51
CA PHE A 119 -5.43 -3.53 0.92
C PHE A 119 -6.06 -3.15 2.25
N THR A 120 -7.31 -3.60 2.47
CA THR A 120 -8.02 -3.48 3.75
C THR A 120 -8.93 -4.70 3.95
N ASP A 121 -9.84 -4.67 4.92
CA ASP A 121 -10.71 -5.77 5.34
C ASP A 121 -12.20 -5.47 5.12
N LEU A 122 -12.59 -4.98 3.93
CA LEU A 122 -13.96 -4.63 3.60
C LEU A 122 -14.91 -5.82 3.55
N SER A 123 -14.42 -6.99 3.17
CA SER A 123 -15.24 -8.20 2.99
C SER A 123 -15.45 -8.95 4.30
N SER A 124 -14.46 -9.00 5.16
CA SER A 124 -14.50 -9.69 6.45
C SER A 124 -13.52 -9.06 7.42
N ALA A 125 -13.96 -8.72 8.62
CA ALA A 125 -13.14 -8.06 9.62
C ALA A 125 -11.85 -8.84 9.92
N ASN A 126 -10.71 -8.13 9.90
CA ASN A 126 -9.36 -8.66 10.13
C ASN A 126 -8.90 -9.73 9.13
N ILE A 127 -9.55 -9.83 7.98
CA ILE A 127 -9.11 -10.67 6.86
C ILE A 127 -8.84 -9.74 5.68
N MET A 128 -7.58 -9.62 5.29
CA MET A 128 -7.18 -8.78 4.17
C MET A 128 -7.90 -9.21 2.88
N ASP A 129 -8.53 -8.26 2.19
CA ASP A 129 -9.17 -8.51 0.90
C ASP A 129 -8.13 -8.99 -0.13
N LYS A 130 -8.52 -9.87 -1.05
CA LYS A 130 -7.64 -10.38 -2.12
C LYS A 130 -7.26 -9.29 -3.12
N GLU A 131 -8.20 -8.39 -3.42
CA GLU A 131 -7.96 -7.29 -4.35
C GLU A 131 -7.68 -5.99 -3.58
N PRO A 132 -6.66 -5.24 -3.98
CA PRO A 132 -6.40 -3.93 -3.41
C PRO A 132 -7.52 -2.95 -3.80
N PHE A 133 -7.94 -2.10 -2.85
CA PHE A 133 -8.92 -1.06 -3.11
C PHE A 133 -8.32 0.12 -3.88
N VAL A 134 -7.00 0.36 -3.76
CA VAL A 134 -6.24 1.30 -4.59
C VAL A 134 -5.03 0.60 -5.17
N LYS A 135 -4.80 0.79 -6.47
CA LYS A 135 -3.55 0.49 -7.18
C LYS A 135 -3.00 1.80 -7.73
N TRP A 136 -1.70 1.99 -7.67
CA TRP A 136 -1.04 3.16 -8.21
C TRP A 136 0.29 2.77 -8.84
N ASP A 137 0.48 3.11 -10.10
CA ASP A 137 1.76 3.04 -10.81
C ASP A 137 2.34 4.45 -10.92
N VAL A 138 3.39 4.72 -10.14
CA VAL A 138 3.99 6.06 -10.03
C VAL A 138 4.49 6.60 -11.37
N LEU A 139 4.91 5.70 -12.26
CA LEU A 139 5.52 6.09 -13.54
C LEU A 139 4.51 6.23 -14.68
N ASN A 140 3.42 5.47 -14.63
CA ASN A 140 2.49 5.34 -15.75
C ASN A 140 1.11 5.99 -15.50
N ASP A 141 0.69 6.13 -14.24
CA ASP A 141 -0.61 6.74 -13.93
C ASP A 141 -0.55 8.26 -14.09
N GLU A 142 -1.40 8.79 -14.96
CA GLU A 142 -1.56 10.24 -15.18
C GLU A 142 -2.18 10.93 -13.97
N HIS A 143 -3.00 10.21 -13.21
CA HIS A 143 -3.76 10.73 -12.09
C HIS A 143 -3.37 10.02 -10.78
N PRO A 144 -2.32 10.51 -10.07
CA PRO A 144 -1.96 9.96 -8.77
C PRO A 144 -3.14 10.03 -7.78
N PRO A 145 -3.28 9.06 -6.86
CA PRO A 145 -4.41 8.99 -5.93
C PRO A 145 -4.27 10.01 -4.78
N ILE A 146 -4.27 11.32 -5.10
CA ILE A 146 -3.98 12.42 -4.17
C ILE A 146 -4.96 12.43 -2.99
N GLU A 147 -6.25 12.20 -3.26
CA GLU A 147 -7.27 12.16 -2.20
C GLU A 147 -6.97 11.06 -1.19
N PHE A 148 -6.64 9.87 -1.66
CA PHE A 148 -6.24 8.74 -0.82
C PHE A 148 -4.94 9.03 -0.04
N LEU A 149 -3.92 9.57 -0.71
CA LEU A 149 -2.66 9.91 -0.05
C LEU A 149 -2.86 10.99 1.04
N THR A 150 -3.87 11.86 0.90
CA THR A 150 -4.24 12.81 1.95
C THR A 150 -4.84 12.11 3.17
N VAL A 151 -5.67 11.07 2.97
CA VAL A 151 -6.16 10.21 4.07
C VAL A 151 -5.01 9.47 4.75
N LEU A 152 -3.99 9.09 4.01
CA LEU A 152 -2.82 8.36 4.51
C LEU A 152 -1.81 9.23 5.26
N GLN A 153 -1.90 10.57 5.19
CA GLN A 153 -1.01 11.46 5.96
C GLN A 153 -1.11 11.14 7.46
N ARG A 154 0.04 11.18 8.14
CA ARG A 154 0.15 10.83 9.55
C ARG A 154 -0.86 11.55 10.44
N GLU A 155 -1.08 12.83 10.21
CA GLU A 155 -2.03 13.64 10.97
C GLU A 155 -3.49 13.32 10.67
N SER A 156 -3.79 13.01 9.40
CA SER A 156 -5.15 12.75 8.91
C SER A 156 -5.56 11.29 9.04
N TYR A 157 -4.61 10.35 9.16
CA TYR A 157 -4.90 8.92 9.17
C TYR A 157 -5.89 8.57 10.28
N ASN A 158 -7.00 7.99 9.87
CA ASN A 158 -8.05 7.49 10.75
C ASN A 158 -8.67 6.25 10.10
N ALA A 159 -8.83 5.17 10.88
CA ALA A 159 -9.36 3.90 10.39
C ALA A 159 -10.78 4.01 9.80
N SER A 160 -11.63 4.87 10.37
CA SER A 160 -12.99 5.09 9.87
C SER A 160 -13.01 5.84 8.54
N LEU A 161 -12.15 6.86 8.38
CA LEU A 161 -12.00 7.58 7.12
C LEU A 161 -11.43 6.66 6.03
N LEU A 162 -10.44 5.83 6.39
CA LEU A 162 -9.89 4.82 5.50
C LEU A 162 -10.98 3.86 5.01
N ALA A 163 -11.77 3.30 5.93
CA ALA A 163 -12.86 2.37 5.60
C ALA A 163 -13.90 3.02 4.67
N THR A 164 -14.31 4.25 4.98
CA THR A 164 -15.25 5.02 4.14
C THR A 164 -14.69 5.26 2.73
N TYR A 165 -13.42 5.66 2.64
CA TYR A 165 -12.75 5.85 1.35
C TYR A 165 -12.68 4.54 0.56
N ALA A 166 -12.26 3.47 1.21
CA ALA A 166 -12.09 2.16 0.57
C ALA A 166 -13.45 1.60 0.07
N GLN A 167 -14.52 1.72 0.85
CA GLN A 167 -15.88 1.33 0.43
C GLN A 167 -16.32 2.10 -0.81
N ARG A 168 -16.17 3.44 -0.80
CA ARG A 168 -16.52 4.29 -1.96
C ARG A 168 -15.73 3.88 -3.19
N THR A 169 -14.42 3.71 -3.06
CA THR A 169 -13.55 3.32 -4.18
C THR A 169 -13.93 1.94 -4.72
N ARG A 170 -14.21 0.96 -3.85
CA ARG A 170 -14.68 -0.36 -4.28
C ARG A 170 -16.00 -0.29 -5.06
N GLN A 171 -16.96 0.50 -4.59
CA GLN A 171 -18.23 0.70 -5.30
C GLN A 171 -18.02 1.35 -6.67
N GLN A 172 -17.16 2.37 -6.76
CA GLN A 172 -16.81 3.01 -8.03
C GLN A 172 -16.15 2.03 -9.00
N ASN A 173 -15.19 1.23 -8.53
CA ASN A 173 -14.51 0.24 -9.36
C ASN A 173 -15.48 -0.83 -9.89
N LEU A 174 -16.41 -1.30 -9.05
CA LEU A 174 -17.45 -2.25 -9.49
C LEU A 174 -18.38 -1.64 -10.54
N LEU A 175 -18.80 -0.39 -10.34
CA LEU A 175 -19.64 0.31 -11.30
C LEU A 175 -18.94 0.50 -12.66
N VAL A 176 -17.67 0.94 -12.63
CA VAL A 176 -16.86 1.09 -13.84
C VAL A 176 -16.71 -0.24 -14.57
N ALA A 177 -16.38 -1.32 -13.85
CA ALA A 177 -16.25 -2.66 -14.44
C ALA A 177 -17.54 -3.11 -15.12
N GLU A 178 -18.71 -2.90 -14.48
CA GLU A 178 -20.01 -3.26 -15.04
C GLU A 178 -20.37 -2.41 -16.26
N LEU A 179 -20.13 -1.10 -16.22
CA LEU A 179 -20.33 -0.22 -17.37
C LEU A 179 -19.43 -0.62 -18.54
N THR A 180 -18.18 -0.94 -18.30
CA THR A 180 -17.24 -1.41 -19.34
C THR A 180 -17.77 -2.69 -19.98
N ARG A 181 -18.20 -3.66 -19.15
CA ARG A 181 -18.80 -4.91 -19.64
C ARG A 181 -20.03 -4.69 -20.51
N LEU A 182 -20.88 -3.74 -20.16
CA LEU A 182 -22.10 -3.43 -20.92
C LEU A 182 -21.80 -2.68 -22.23
N LEU A 183 -20.68 -1.97 -22.30
CA LEU A 183 -20.27 -1.20 -23.49
C LEU A 183 -19.37 -2.02 -24.44
N GLU A 184 -18.87 -3.19 -24.03
CA GLU A 184 -18.19 -4.10 -24.95
C GLU A 184 -19.21 -4.60 -26.00
N PRO A 185 -18.91 -4.48 -27.32
CA PRO A 185 -19.78 -5.01 -28.35
C PRO A 185 -19.98 -6.52 -28.14
N SER A 186 -21.21 -6.96 -27.97
CA SER A 186 -21.51 -8.38 -27.95
C SER A 186 -20.97 -9.02 -29.24
N ALA A 187 -20.08 -10.00 -29.10
CA ALA A 187 -19.49 -10.74 -30.23
C ALA A 187 -20.49 -11.68 -30.92
N GLU A 188 -21.77 -11.30 -30.94
CA GLU A 188 -22.85 -12.01 -31.65
C GLU A 188 -23.38 -11.12 -32.75
N PHE A 189 -22.64 -10.97 -33.84
CA PHE A 189 -23.14 -10.69 -35.20
C PHE A 189 -21.98 -10.83 -36.20
N THR A 190 -21.56 -12.07 -36.45
CA THR A 190 -20.93 -12.46 -37.72
C THR A 190 -21.36 -13.89 -38.08
#